data_05d67cb8c577d43560ac6041ba791784
#
_entry.id   05d67cb8c577d43560ac6041ba791784
#
_cell.length_a   1.000
_cell.length_b   1.000
_cell.length_c   1.000
_cell.angle_alpha   90.00
_cell.angle_beta   90.00
_cell.angle_gamma   90.00
#
_symmetry.space_group_name_H-M   'P 1'
#
loop_
_entity.id
_entity.type
_entity.pdbx_description
1 polymer ?
#
loop_
_entity_poly.entity_id
_entity_poly.type
_entity_poly.pdbx_seq_one_letter_code
_entity_poly.pdbx_strand_id
1 'polypeptide(L)'
;MGLRIEGYVIVSADGMLADAGNVMPNELKFEGDKRFFTEALDRADLIVHGRNSFEDQPNSPKRKRVVLTRHVDAISPDPSNPKSTLWNPAGASFEAACAKAGVNSGTVAVIGGPAVFGMFMDRYDTFWLSLAPQIRLSGGEPCFPGVPDRSPQQILAAHGMRPGEPQMLDAAHEVSVTPWRRSA
;
A
#
# COMPACT_ATOMS: atom_id res chain seq x y z
N MET A 1 7.03 22.26 2.61
CA MET A 1 6.15 21.14 2.93
C MET A 1 6.51 19.97 2.05
N GLY A 2 6.76 18.85 2.65
CA GLY A 2 7.20 17.67 1.94
C GLY A 2 6.06 16.71 1.58
N LEU A 3 6.47 15.53 1.15
CA LEU A 3 5.56 14.42 0.90
C LEU A 3 5.25 13.70 2.21
N ARG A 4 3.99 13.36 2.42
CA ARG A 4 3.57 12.48 3.50
C ARG A 4 3.28 11.11 2.91
N ILE A 5 3.97 10.10 3.38
CA ILE A 5 3.89 8.75 2.83
C ILE A 5 3.03 7.88 3.72
N GLU A 6 1.95 7.33 3.16
CA GLU A 6 1.01 6.46 3.86
C GLU A 6 0.88 5.15 3.11
N GLY A 7 0.92 4.04 3.85
CA GLY A 7 0.71 2.72 3.30
C GLY A 7 -0.68 2.19 3.63
N TYR A 8 -1.23 1.33 2.77
CA TYR A 8 -2.56 0.75 2.94
C TYR A 8 -2.55 -0.72 2.53
N VAL A 9 -2.96 -1.60 3.44
CA VAL A 9 -3.16 -3.03 3.12
C VAL A 9 -4.23 -3.62 4.02
N ILE A 10 -5.01 -4.56 3.49
CA ILE A 10 -5.82 -5.47 4.29
C ILE A 10 -5.16 -6.84 4.30
N VAL A 11 -5.11 -7.48 5.46
CA VAL A 11 -4.48 -8.78 5.63
C VAL A 11 -5.39 -9.75 6.37
N SER A 12 -5.18 -11.04 6.11
CA SER A 12 -5.74 -12.13 6.89
C SER A 12 -5.12 -12.18 8.29
N ALA A 13 -5.64 -13.04 9.16
CA ALA A 13 -5.12 -13.23 10.52
C ALA A 13 -3.64 -13.63 10.53
N ASP A 14 -3.19 -14.35 9.51
CA ASP A 14 -1.81 -14.79 9.36
C ASP A 14 -0.94 -13.84 8.51
N GLY A 15 -1.44 -12.64 8.21
CA GLY A 15 -0.65 -11.56 7.59
C GLY A 15 -0.55 -11.63 6.07
N MET A 16 -1.45 -12.33 5.42
CA MET A 16 -1.44 -12.50 3.95
C MET A 16 -2.34 -11.47 3.28
N LEU A 17 -1.90 -10.91 2.15
CA LEU A 17 -2.68 -9.98 1.35
C LEU A 17 -3.34 -10.64 0.13
N ALA A 18 -2.92 -11.85 -0.20
CA ALA A 18 -3.45 -12.62 -1.32
C ALA A 18 -3.28 -14.11 -1.03
N ASP A 19 -3.94 -14.96 -1.81
CA ASP A 19 -3.80 -16.41 -1.72
C ASP A 19 -2.48 -16.88 -2.37
N ALA A 20 -2.25 -18.19 -2.39
CA ALA A 20 -1.03 -18.78 -2.96
C ALA A 20 -0.87 -18.53 -4.47
N GLY A 21 -1.95 -18.17 -5.17
CA GLY A 21 -1.94 -17.80 -6.58
C GLY A 21 -1.78 -16.29 -6.83
N ASN A 22 -1.43 -15.52 -5.81
CA ASN A 22 -1.30 -14.07 -5.85
C ASN A 22 -2.61 -13.36 -6.22
N VAL A 23 -3.73 -13.96 -5.86
CA VAL A 23 -5.06 -13.39 -6.07
C VAL A 23 -5.67 -13.03 -4.73
N MET A 24 -6.23 -11.84 -4.62
CA MET A 24 -7.01 -11.45 -3.45
C MET A 24 -8.34 -12.19 -3.47
N PRO A 25 -8.56 -13.15 -2.55
CA PRO A 25 -9.78 -13.94 -2.57
C PRO A 25 -10.98 -13.11 -2.16
N ASN A 26 -12.18 -13.53 -2.60
CA ASN A 26 -13.41 -12.82 -2.26
C ASN A 26 -13.66 -12.74 -0.75
N GLU A 27 -13.21 -13.74 0.01
CA GLU A 27 -13.35 -13.78 1.47
C GLU A 27 -12.55 -12.70 2.19
N LEU A 28 -11.59 -12.07 1.51
CA LEU A 28 -10.81 -10.94 2.04
C LEU A 28 -11.36 -9.58 1.57
N LYS A 29 -12.43 -9.58 0.81
CA LYS A 29 -13.05 -8.35 0.26
C LYS A 29 -14.26 -7.97 1.10
N PHE A 30 -14.18 -6.82 1.77
CA PHE A 30 -15.23 -6.30 2.64
C PHE A 30 -15.63 -4.89 2.18
N GLU A 31 -16.91 -4.61 2.12
CA GLU A 31 -17.42 -3.31 1.63
C GLU A 31 -16.90 -2.14 2.46
N GLY A 32 -16.81 -2.28 3.78
CA GLY A 32 -16.30 -1.21 4.65
C GLY A 32 -14.83 -0.91 4.40
N ASP A 33 -14.02 -1.95 4.18
CA ASP A 33 -12.61 -1.80 3.82
C ASP A 33 -12.46 -1.18 2.43
N LYS A 34 -13.23 -1.66 1.48
CA LYS A 34 -13.22 -1.13 0.10
C LYS A 34 -13.56 0.35 0.08
N ARG A 35 -14.56 0.77 0.85
CA ARG A 35 -14.95 2.18 0.97
C ARG A 35 -13.83 3.00 1.59
N PHE A 36 -13.27 2.52 2.70
CA PHE A 36 -12.14 3.17 3.36
C PHE A 36 -10.97 3.38 2.40
N PHE A 37 -10.60 2.33 1.68
CA PHE A 37 -9.49 2.36 0.72
C PHE A 37 -9.78 3.31 -0.45
N THR A 38 -10.96 3.23 -1.05
CA THR A 38 -11.36 4.08 -2.17
C THR A 38 -11.32 5.56 -1.78
N GLU A 39 -11.86 5.91 -0.62
CA GLU A 39 -11.85 7.29 -0.12
C GLU A 39 -10.43 7.79 0.15
N ALA A 40 -9.57 6.92 0.69
CA ALA A 40 -8.17 7.27 0.92
C ALA A 40 -7.44 7.56 -0.39
N LEU A 41 -7.63 6.72 -1.40
CA LEU A 41 -7.00 6.92 -2.70
C LEU A 41 -7.53 8.15 -3.44
N ASP A 42 -8.81 8.45 -3.28
CA ASP A 42 -9.41 9.65 -3.87
C ASP A 42 -8.83 10.94 -3.26
N ARG A 43 -8.40 10.89 -2.00
CA ARG A 43 -7.77 12.03 -1.31
C ARG A 43 -6.26 12.13 -1.55
N ALA A 44 -5.62 11.05 -1.99
CA ALA A 44 -4.18 11.05 -2.19
C ALA A 44 -3.79 11.86 -3.42
N ASP A 45 -2.66 12.55 -3.34
CA ASP A 45 -2.10 13.29 -4.46
C ASP A 45 -1.34 12.39 -5.43
N LEU A 46 -0.85 11.26 -4.95
CA LEU A 46 -0.09 10.29 -5.74
C LEU A 46 -0.31 8.88 -5.21
N ILE A 47 -0.51 7.92 -6.10
CA ILE A 47 -0.56 6.50 -5.78
C ILE A 47 0.78 5.86 -6.19
N VAL A 48 1.33 4.99 -5.35
CA VAL A 48 2.57 4.26 -5.65
C VAL A 48 2.32 2.77 -5.53
N HIS A 49 2.68 2.01 -6.57
CA HIS A 49 2.52 0.57 -6.53
C HIS A 49 3.48 -0.12 -7.49
N GLY A 50 3.64 -1.43 -7.32
CA GLY A 50 4.33 -2.28 -8.29
C GLY A 50 3.44 -2.62 -9.46
N ARG A 51 4.01 -3.23 -10.51
CA ARG A 51 3.28 -3.53 -11.76
C ARG A 51 2.03 -4.39 -11.57
N ASN A 52 2.00 -5.24 -10.55
CA ASN A 52 0.91 -6.20 -10.34
C ASN A 52 -0.09 -5.75 -9.27
N SER A 53 0.01 -4.52 -8.80
CA SER A 53 -0.81 -4.01 -7.68
C SER A 53 -1.71 -2.84 -8.09
N PHE A 54 -2.10 -2.77 -9.35
CA PHE A 54 -3.02 -1.76 -9.84
C PHE A 54 -4.39 -1.92 -9.17
N GLU A 55 -4.91 -0.83 -8.62
CA GLU A 55 -6.27 -0.81 -8.09
C GLU A 55 -7.27 -0.57 -9.23
N ASP A 56 -8.07 -1.55 -9.54
CA ASP A 56 -9.07 -1.44 -10.61
C ASP A 56 -10.38 -0.88 -10.07
N GLN A 57 -10.44 0.43 -9.97
CA GLN A 57 -11.61 1.16 -9.46
C GLN A 57 -12.10 2.18 -10.49
N PRO A 58 -13.36 2.60 -10.41
CA PRO A 58 -13.91 3.58 -11.39
C PRO A 58 -13.09 4.88 -11.49
N ASN A 59 -12.49 5.34 -10.38
CA ASN A 59 -11.69 6.56 -10.36
C ASN A 59 -10.21 6.35 -10.71
N SER A 60 -9.76 5.10 -10.91
CA SER A 60 -8.35 4.80 -11.21
C SER A 60 -7.77 5.62 -12.37
N PRO A 61 -8.49 5.83 -13.48
CA PRO A 61 -7.95 6.64 -14.58
C PRO A 61 -7.70 8.11 -14.24
N LYS A 62 -8.30 8.62 -13.17
CA LYS A 62 -8.15 10.02 -12.75
C LYS A 62 -6.97 10.23 -11.81
N ARG A 63 -6.39 9.17 -11.27
CA ARG A 63 -5.37 9.25 -10.24
C ARG A 63 -3.98 9.27 -10.84
N LYS A 64 -3.14 10.20 -10.38
CA LYS A 64 -1.72 10.18 -10.70
C LYS A 64 -1.06 9.01 -9.98
N ARG A 65 -0.12 8.35 -10.64
CA ARG A 65 0.58 7.20 -10.05
C ARG A 65 2.02 7.11 -10.49
N VAL A 66 2.83 6.53 -9.63
CA VAL A 66 4.18 6.08 -9.92
C VAL A 66 4.16 4.55 -9.82
N VAL A 67 4.54 3.90 -10.90
CA VAL A 67 4.56 2.44 -10.99
C VAL A 67 6.01 1.96 -11.01
N LEU A 68 6.38 1.14 -10.04
CA LEU A 68 7.72 0.57 -9.97
C LEU A 68 7.88 -0.52 -11.03
N THR A 69 8.98 -0.44 -11.78
CA THR A 69 9.30 -1.41 -12.81
C THR A 69 10.80 -1.43 -13.07
N ARG A 70 11.31 -2.59 -13.49
CA ARG A 70 12.69 -2.74 -13.96
C ARG A 70 12.83 -2.57 -15.47
N HIS A 71 11.74 -2.32 -16.18
CA HIS A 71 11.71 -2.21 -17.63
C HIS A 71 12.11 -0.84 -18.17
N VAL A 72 12.40 0.10 -17.28
CA VAL A 72 12.95 1.42 -17.64
C VAL A 72 14.26 1.63 -16.88
N ASP A 73 15.15 2.48 -17.41
CA ASP A 73 16.46 2.70 -16.79
C ASP A 73 16.34 3.51 -15.51
N ALA A 74 15.49 4.51 -15.50
CA ALA A 74 15.28 5.39 -14.35
C ALA A 74 13.82 5.82 -14.23
N ILE A 75 13.40 6.79 -15.01
CA ILE A 75 12.03 7.33 -15.00
C ILE A 75 11.58 7.49 -16.45
N SER A 76 10.35 7.09 -16.73
CA SER A 76 9.78 7.20 -18.08
C SER A 76 8.28 7.46 -17.99
N PRO A 77 7.70 8.21 -18.96
CA PRO A 77 6.25 8.24 -19.09
C PRO A 77 5.73 6.83 -19.39
N ASP A 78 4.51 6.55 -18.95
CA ASP A 78 3.83 5.31 -19.30
C ASP A 78 3.05 5.51 -20.60
N PRO A 79 3.41 4.80 -21.70
CA PRO A 79 2.72 4.99 -22.97
C PRO A 79 1.24 4.62 -22.95
N SER A 80 0.84 3.79 -21.98
CA SER A 80 -0.55 3.30 -21.86
C SER A 80 -1.43 4.17 -20.95
N ASN A 81 -0.83 5.09 -20.18
CA ASN A 81 -1.57 5.88 -19.21
C ASN A 81 -0.89 7.24 -18.96
N PRO A 82 -1.50 8.36 -19.42
CA PRO A 82 -0.89 9.68 -19.27
C PRO A 82 -0.75 10.15 -17.82
N LYS A 83 -1.47 9.53 -16.88
CA LYS A 83 -1.39 9.83 -15.44
C LYS A 83 -0.33 8.99 -14.72
N SER A 84 0.31 8.05 -15.41
CA SER A 84 1.26 7.12 -14.83
C SER A 84 2.70 7.49 -15.20
N THR A 85 3.59 7.41 -14.21
CA THR A 85 5.04 7.55 -14.37
C THR A 85 5.68 6.23 -13.99
N LEU A 86 6.52 5.68 -14.87
CA LEU A 86 7.27 4.46 -14.61
C LEU A 86 8.57 4.82 -13.90
N TRP A 87 8.92 4.06 -12.88
CA TRP A 87 10.10 4.34 -12.06
C TRP A 87 10.86 3.07 -11.73
N ASN A 88 12.17 3.10 -12.03
CA ASN A 88 13.11 2.08 -11.56
C ASN A 88 13.94 2.67 -10.41
N PRO A 89 13.76 2.16 -9.17
CA PRO A 89 14.50 2.68 -8.02
C PRO A 89 16.02 2.58 -8.13
N ALA A 90 16.53 1.65 -8.96
CA ALA A 90 17.96 1.53 -9.19
C ALA A 90 18.54 2.70 -10.00
N GLY A 91 17.70 3.40 -10.77
CA GLY A 91 18.17 4.48 -11.66
C GLY A 91 17.83 5.89 -11.19
N ALA A 92 16.92 6.07 -10.24
CA ALA A 92 16.51 7.39 -9.77
C ALA A 92 15.92 7.33 -8.37
N SER A 93 15.91 8.47 -7.67
CA SER A 93 15.30 8.58 -6.35
C SER A 93 13.77 8.62 -6.45
N PHE A 94 13.11 8.33 -5.35
CA PHE A 94 11.65 8.48 -5.23
C PHE A 94 11.21 9.92 -5.45
N GLU A 95 11.97 10.87 -4.90
CA GLU A 95 11.69 12.31 -5.04
C GLU A 95 11.74 12.74 -6.51
N ALA A 96 12.70 12.22 -7.27
CA ALA A 96 12.78 12.48 -8.71
C ALA A 96 11.57 11.92 -9.46
N ALA A 97 11.11 10.72 -9.09
CA ALA A 97 9.91 10.11 -9.67
C ALA A 97 8.66 10.93 -9.37
N CYS A 98 8.52 11.39 -8.12
CA CYS A 98 7.41 12.26 -7.71
C CYS A 98 7.41 13.58 -8.50
N ALA A 99 8.57 14.21 -8.62
CA ALA A 99 8.71 15.47 -9.37
C ALA A 99 8.31 15.28 -10.84
N LYS A 100 8.70 14.17 -11.45
CA LYS A 100 8.33 13.83 -12.83
C LYS A 100 6.83 13.62 -12.97
N ALA A 101 6.19 13.07 -11.95
CA ALA A 101 4.73 12.91 -11.89
C ALA A 101 4.00 14.24 -11.59
N GLY A 102 4.74 15.30 -11.30
CA GLY A 102 4.18 16.61 -10.97
C GLY A 102 3.68 16.73 -9.52
N VAL A 103 4.25 15.94 -8.60
CA VAL A 103 3.86 15.92 -7.19
C VAL A 103 5.09 16.16 -6.33
N ASN A 104 5.21 17.35 -5.75
CA ASN A 104 6.33 17.74 -4.90
C ASN A 104 5.95 17.84 -3.43
N SER A 105 4.67 17.82 -3.12
CA SER A 105 4.13 17.85 -1.76
C SER A 105 2.78 17.19 -1.72
N GLY A 106 2.28 16.90 -0.52
CA GLY A 106 0.99 16.26 -0.33
C GLY A 106 1.11 14.80 0.11
N THR A 107 0.04 14.05 -0.06
CA THR A 107 -0.07 12.67 0.42
C THR A 107 0.21 11.67 -0.69
N VAL A 108 1.11 10.74 -0.40
CA VAL A 108 1.44 9.59 -1.25
C VAL A 108 0.84 8.34 -0.63
N ALA A 109 0.05 7.60 -1.38
CA ALA A 109 -0.53 6.32 -0.94
C ALA A 109 0.23 5.16 -1.59
N VAL A 110 0.90 4.36 -0.77
CA VAL A 110 1.62 3.14 -1.19
C VAL A 110 0.67 1.96 -1.02
N ILE A 111 0.37 1.26 -2.10
CA ILE A 111 -0.68 0.23 -2.11
C ILE A 111 -0.21 -1.17 -2.47
N GLY A 112 1.09 -1.39 -2.56
CA GLY A 112 1.63 -2.73 -2.71
C GLY A 112 2.49 -2.93 -3.94
N GLY A 113 3.00 -4.09 -4.17
CA GLY A 113 2.91 -5.30 -3.31
C GLY A 113 3.95 -5.38 -2.20
N PRO A 114 4.23 -6.59 -1.73
CA PRO A 114 5.08 -6.77 -0.56
C PRO A 114 6.46 -6.11 -0.65
N ALA A 115 7.13 -6.24 -1.79
CA ALA A 115 8.44 -5.63 -2.00
C ALA A 115 8.36 -4.09 -1.93
N VAL A 116 7.30 -3.51 -2.49
CA VAL A 116 7.08 -2.06 -2.46
C VAL A 116 6.75 -1.59 -1.06
N PHE A 117 5.91 -2.31 -0.32
CA PHE A 117 5.65 -2.02 1.09
C PHE A 117 6.94 -2.04 1.91
N GLY A 118 7.78 -3.04 1.70
CA GLY A 118 9.06 -3.16 2.42
C GLY A 118 10.05 -2.04 2.08
N MET A 119 10.05 -1.58 0.83
CA MET A 119 10.93 -0.50 0.37
C MET A 119 10.67 0.81 1.12
N PHE A 120 9.42 1.09 1.46
CA PHE A 120 9.04 2.33 2.14
C PHE A 120 8.95 2.20 3.66
N MET A 121 9.37 1.06 4.24
CA MET A 121 9.15 0.77 5.66
C MET A 121 9.75 1.83 6.59
N ASP A 122 10.90 2.40 6.25
CA ASP A 122 11.52 3.46 7.05
C ASP A 122 11.02 4.86 6.70
N ARG A 123 10.08 4.97 5.76
CA ARG A 123 9.60 6.26 5.25
C ARG A 123 8.12 6.53 5.53
N TYR A 124 7.36 5.53 5.98
CA TYR A 124 5.94 5.76 6.27
C TYR A 124 5.76 6.75 7.41
N ASP A 125 4.95 7.77 7.19
CA ASP A 125 4.43 8.62 8.26
C ASP A 125 3.27 7.91 8.96
N THR A 126 2.43 7.22 8.18
CA THR A 126 1.35 6.38 8.69
C THR A 126 1.24 5.12 7.83
N PHE A 127 1.02 3.99 8.47
CA PHE A 127 0.65 2.76 7.78
C PHE A 127 -0.72 2.30 8.28
N TRP A 128 -1.67 2.24 7.36
CA TRP A 128 -3.04 1.83 7.65
C TRP A 128 -3.16 0.33 7.45
N LEU A 129 -3.11 -0.41 8.54
CA LEU A 129 -3.17 -1.87 8.54
C LEU A 129 -4.58 -2.32 8.86
N SER A 130 -5.28 -2.85 7.87
CA SER A 130 -6.60 -3.46 8.05
C SER A 130 -6.43 -4.96 8.31
N LEU A 131 -7.15 -5.48 9.29
CA LEU A 131 -7.07 -6.88 9.71
C LEU A 131 -8.42 -7.54 9.60
N ALA A 132 -8.46 -8.68 8.91
CA ALA A 132 -9.61 -9.60 8.85
C ALA A 132 -9.30 -10.82 9.75
N PRO A 133 -9.65 -10.79 11.03
CA PRO A 133 -9.18 -11.79 12.01
C PRO A 133 -9.80 -13.17 11.82
N GLN A 134 -10.91 -13.27 11.09
CA GLN A 134 -11.60 -14.54 10.85
C GLN A 134 -11.11 -15.26 9.60
N ILE A 135 -10.22 -14.64 8.82
CA ILE A 135 -9.72 -15.19 7.56
C ILE A 135 -8.26 -15.62 7.74
N ARG A 136 -7.94 -16.81 7.23
CA ARG A 136 -6.57 -17.31 7.15
C ARG A 136 -6.27 -17.74 5.72
N LEU A 137 -5.09 -17.39 5.23
CA LEU A 137 -4.65 -17.71 3.87
C LEU A 137 -3.29 -18.43 3.94
N SER A 138 -3.30 -19.64 4.50
CA SER A 138 -2.07 -20.45 4.64
C SER A 138 -1.37 -20.62 3.30
N GLY A 139 -0.06 -20.36 3.26
CA GLY A 139 0.73 -20.39 2.04
C GLY A 139 0.45 -19.22 1.10
N GLY A 140 -0.30 -18.22 1.53
CA GLY A 140 -0.59 -17.04 0.73
C GLY A 140 0.60 -16.09 0.56
N GLU A 141 0.34 -14.96 -0.05
CA GLU A 141 1.36 -13.93 -0.24
C GLU A 141 1.47 -13.03 0.99
N PRO A 142 2.62 -13.03 1.69
CA PRO A 142 2.83 -12.17 2.85
C PRO A 142 2.75 -10.69 2.47
N CYS A 143 2.16 -9.87 3.33
CA CYS A 143 2.05 -8.43 3.06
C CYS A 143 3.39 -7.71 3.14
N PHE A 144 4.32 -8.21 3.94
CA PHE A 144 5.68 -7.68 4.06
C PHE A 144 6.70 -8.82 3.99
N PRO A 145 7.93 -8.56 3.53
CA PRO A 145 9.03 -9.48 3.75
C PRO A 145 9.19 -9.78 5.24
N GLY A 146 9.34 -11.04 5.60
CA GLY A 146 9.44 -11.48 7.00
C GLY A 146 8.16 -12.04 7.60
N VAL A 147 7.00 -11.82 6.99
CA VAL A 147 5.73 -12.46 7.36
C VAL A 147 5.71 -13.87 6.73
N PRO A 148 5.24 -14.93 7.39
CA PRO A 148 4.59 -14.97 8.71
C PRO A 148 5.51 -15.21 9.91
N ASP A 149 6.82 -15.36 9.72
CA ASP A 149 7.76 -15.57 10.84
C ASP A 149 7.66 -14.47 11.87
N ARG A 150 7.42 -13.24 11.40
CA ARG A 150 7.04 -12.11 12.22
C ARG A 150 5.69 -11.60 11.72
N SER A 151 4.85 -11.13 12.63
CA SER A 151 3.56 -10.53 12.24
C SER A 151 3.78 -9.15 11.58
N PRO A 152 2.82 -8.66 10.78
CA PRO A 152 2.89 -7.30 10.26
C PRO A 152 3.06 -6.26 11.38
N GLN A 153 2.39 -6.45 12.50
CA GLN A 153 2.47 -5.56 13.66
C GLN A 153 3.88 -5.54 14.26
N GLN A 154 4.52 -6.70 14.37
CA GLN A 154 5.90 -6.79 14.87
C GLN A 154 6.88 -6.09 13.93
N ILE A 155 6.68 -6.20 12.62
CA ILE A 155 7.53 -5.56 11.62
C ILE A 155 7.37 -4.04 11.69
N LEU A 156 6.14 -3.53 11.76
CA LEU A 156 5.90 -2.09 11.89
C LEU A 156 6.52 -1.55 13.17
N ALA A 157 6.35 -2.26 14.30
CA ALA A 157 6.93 -1.85 15.57
C ALA A 157 8.46 -1.83 15.52
N ALA A 158 9.09 -2.79 14.85
CA ALA A 158 10.54 -2.85 14.70
C ALA A 158 11.09 -1.68 13.88
N HIS A 159 10.28 -1.05 13.04
CA HIS A 159 10.63 0.14 12.28
C HIS A 159 10.21 1.44 12.96
N GLY A 160 9.91 1.40 14.27
CA GLY A 160 9.64 2.59 15.08
C GLY A 160 8.22 3.11 14.98
N MET A 161 7.29 2.30 14.50
CA MET A 161 5.89 2.68 14.41
C MET A 161 5.08 2.14 15.58
N ARG A 162 4.02 2.84 15.95
CA ARG A 162 3.13 2.46 17.06
C ARG A 162 1.68 2.51 16.61
N PRO A 163 0.84 1.56 17.10
CA PRO A 163 -0.57 1.54 16.73
C PRO A 163 -1.33 2.67 17.41
N GLY A 164 -2.19 3.32 16.64
CA GLY A 164 -3.18 4.24 17.17
C GLY A 164 -4.51 3.53 17.43
N GLU A 165 -5.57 4.31 17.56
CA GLU A 165 -6.91 3.80 17.83
C GLU A 165 -7.46 3.07 16.61
N PRO A 166 -7.87 1.80 16.73
CA PRO A 166 -8.47 1.09 15.59
C PRO A 166 -9.85 1.63 15.26
N GLN A 167 -10.18 1.59 13.97
CA GLN A 167 -11.49 1.96 13.44
C GLN A 167 -12.17 0.71 12.89
N MET A 168 -13.41 0.45 13.33
CA MET A 168 -14.19 -0.67 12.83
C MET A 168 -14.66 -0.40 11.41
N LEU A 169 -14.39 -1.33 10.50
CA LEU A 169 -14.82 -1.27 9.09
C LEU A 169 -15.98 -2.22 8.79
N ASP A 170 -15.98 -3.40 9.43
CA ASP A 170 -17.03 -4.40 9.27
C ASP A 170 -17.22 -5.11 10.61
N ALA A 171 -18.28 -4.72 11.33
CA ALA A 171 -18.53 -5.25 12.68
C ALA A 171 -18.92 -6.74 12.66
N ALA A 172 -19.62 -7.18 11.62
CA ALA A 172 -20.07 -8.57 11.52
C ALA A 172 -18.89 -9.55 11.38
N HIS A 173 -17.80 -9.11 10.75
CA HIS A 173 -16.60 -9.92 10.52
C HIS A 173 -15.41 -9.44 11.34
N GLU A 174 -15.62 -8.48 12.23
CA GLU A 174 -14.59 -7.90 13.11
C GLU A 174 -13.41 -7.30 12.35
N VAL A 175 -13.64 -6.81 11.13
CA VAL A 175 -12.60 -6.16 10.33
C VAL A 175 -12.40 -4.74 10.82
N SER A 176 -11.16 -4.41 11.17
CA SER A 176 -10.79 -3.07 11.62
C SER A 176 -9.51 -2.61 10.93
N VAL A 177 -9.33 -1.29 10.86
CA VAL A 177 -8.09 -0.68 10.39
C VAL A 177 -7.43 0.05 11.55
N THR A 178 -6.12 -0.16 11.70
CA THR A 178 -5.31 0.51 12.72
C THR A 178 -4.28 1.40 12.05
N PRO A 179 -4.24 2.69 12.40
CA PRO A 179 -3.18 3.58 11.93
C PRO A 179 -1.92 3.35 12.77
N TRP A 180 -0.85 2.96 12.10
CA TRP A 180 0.48 2.87 12.70
C TRP A 180 1.24 4.14 12.36
N ARG A 181 1.77 4.85 13.36
CA ARG A 181 2.47 6.12 13.19
C ARG A 181 3.81 6.12 13.89
N ARG A 182 4.73 6.92 13.37
CA ARG A 182 6.00 7.11 14.05
C ARG A 182 5.79 7.97 15.30
N SER A 183 6.56 7.66 16.33
CA SER A 183 6.62 8.51 17.51
C SER A 183 7.23 9.85 17.14
N ALA A 184 6.64 10.92 17.61
CA ALA A 184 7.18 12.26 17.44
C ALA A 184 8.50 12.42 18.19
#